data_3aa30645de627a5800e640dd6ad6766d
#
_entry.id   3aa30645de627a5800e640dd6ad6766d
#
_cell.length_a   1.000
_cell.length_b   1.000
_cell.length_c   1.000
_cell.angle_alpha   90.00
_cell.angle_beta   90.00
_cell.angle_gamma   90.00
#
_symmetry.space_group_name_H-M   'P 1'
#
loop_
_entity.id
_entity.type
_entity.pdbx_description
1 polymer ?
#
loop_
_entity_poly.entity_id
_entity_poly.type
_entity_poly.pdbx_seq_one_letter_code
_entity_poly.pdbx_strand_id
1 'polypeptide(L)'
;MLLSCITALAFVDVQQLSREHLIKDNNDALWIRKVRQKTNQMCNIPVLSIPQRILGKYKDNAECIKKGVLLPVISNQRMNAYLKEIADLCGIAKRLTTHVARHTAATVVFLANDVSMENVSKILGHSNIRMTQHYARVLDSSIMRDMANVERNFLNG
;
A
#
# COMPACT_ATOMS: atom_id res chain seq x y z
N MET A 1 -9.50 4.61 1.04
CA MET A 1 -8.59 4.54 2.21
C MET A 1 -8.02 3.15 2.44
N LEU A 2 -8.83 2.12 2.66
CA LEU A 2 -8.37 0.74 2.93
C LEU A 2 -7.41 0.20 1.85
N LEU A 3 -7.71 0.42 0.56
CA LEU A 3 -6.81 0.01 -0.51
C LEU A 3 -5.40 0.61 -0.33
N SER A 4 -5.29 1.91 -0.02
CA SER A 4 -3.98 2.54 0.22
C SER A 4 -3.25 1.98 1.44
N CYS A 5 -3.97 1.54 2.48
CA CYS A 5 -3.38 0.89 3.66
C CYS A 5 -2.75 -0.48 3.34
N ILE A 6 -3.17 -1.12 2.24
CA ILE A 6 -2.71 -2.48 1.89
C ILE A 6 -1.76 -2.44 0.69
N THR A 7 -1.98 -1.52 -0.25
CA THR A 7 -1.19 -1.42 -1.50
C THR A 7 -0.13 -0.34 -1.46
N ALA A 8 -0.16 0.54 -0.46
CA ALA A 8 0.66 1.74 -0.36
C ALA A 8 0.53 2.72 -1.54
N LEU A 9 -0.45 2.57 -2.42
CA LEU A 9 -0.71 3.55 -3.46
C LEU A 9 -1.00 4.93 -2.85
N ALA A 10 -0.42 5.97 -3.43
CA ALA A 10 -0.74 7.33 -3.06
C ALA A 10 -2.18 7.67 -3.46
N PHE A 11 -2.80 8.63 -2.78
CA PHE A 11 -4.19 9.00 -3.05
C PHE A 11 -4.46 9.29 -4.54
N VAL A 12 -3.60 10.09 -5.15
CA VAL A 12 -3.73 10.47 -6.57
C VAL A 12 -3.59 9.26 -7.50
N ASP A 13 -2.69 8.31 -7.16
CA ASP A 13 -2.49 7.10 -7.95
C ASP A 13 -3.71 6.16 -7.84
N VAL A 14 -4.37 6.10 -6.67
CA VAL A 14 -5.64 5.37 -6.49
C VAL A 14 -6.77 6.04 -7.28
N GLN A 15 -6.84 7.37 -7.27
CA GLN A 15 -7.87 8.13 -7.99
C GLN A 15 -7.82 7.90 -9.51
N GLN A 16 -6.62 7.71 -10.04
CA GLN A 16 -6.37 7.49 -11.47
C GLN A 16 -6.18 6.02 -11.84
N LEU A 17 -6.48 5.09 -10.92
CA LEU A 17 -6.29 3.67 -11.17
C LEU A 17 -7.32 3.19 -12.19
N SER A 18 -6.85 2.66 -13.33
CA SER A 18 -7.66 2.18 -14.46
C SER A 18 -7.40 0.70 -14.75
N ARG A 19 -8.15 0.11 -15.66
CA ARG A 19 -8.00 -1.31 -16.04
C ARG A 19 -6.63 -1.61 -16.67
N GLU A 20 -6.05 -0.68 -17.41
CA GLU A 20 -4.72 -0.83 -18.03
C GLU A 20 -3.58 -1.04 -17.01
N HIS A 21 -3.78 -0.59 -15.77
CA HIS A 21 -2.81 -0.79 -14.69
C HIS A 21 -2.89 -2.20 -14.06
N LEU A 22 -3.91 -3.01 -14.40
CA LEU A 22 -4.07 -4.38 -13.91
C LEU A 22 -3.47 -5.35 -14.92
N ILE A 23 -2.35 -5.95 -14.55
CA ILE A 23 -1.58 -6.87 -15.40
C ILE A 23 -1.52 -8.24 -14.73
N LYS A 24 -1.75 -9.29 -15.49
CA LYS A 24 -1.48 -10.66 -15.06
C LYS A 24 -0.04 -11.03 -15.41
N ASP A 25 0.64 -11.70 -14.52
CA ASP A 25 1.95 -12.28 -14.80
C ASP A 25 1.83 -13.68 -15.43
N ASN A 26 2.97 -14.32 -15.69
CA ASN A 26 3.02 -15.66 -16.31
C ASN A 26 2.38 -16.76 -15.44
N ASN A 27 2.13 -16.49 -14.16
CA ASN A 27 1.49 -17.41 -13.21
C ASN A 27 0.02 -17.02 -12.95
N ASP A 28 -0.58 -16.19 -13.81
CA ASP A 28 -1.93 -15.64 -13.64
C ASP A 28 -2.13 -14.78 -12.39
N ALA A 29 -1.06 -14.45 -11.66
CA ALA A 29 -1.15 -13.55 -10.53
C ALA A 29 -1.41 -12.11 -11.00
N LEU A 30 -2.36 -11.45 -10.35
CA LEU A 30 -2.78 -10.10 -10.71
C LEU A 30 -1.87 -9.07 -10.02
N TRP A 31 -1.40 -8.10 -10.80
CA TRP A 31 -0.52 -7.02 -10.35
C TRP A 31 -1.11 -5.66 -10.71
N ILE A 32 -0.89 -4.67 -9.85
CA ILE A 32 -1.00 -3.26 -10.22
C ILE A 32 0.39 -2.79 -10.64
N ARG A 33 0.52 -2.39 -11.91
CA ARG A 33 1.70 -1.73 -12.46
C ARG A 33 1.32 -0.32 -12.88
N LYS A 34 1.76 0.67 -12.10
CA LYS A 34 1.41 2.06 -12.33
C LYS A 34 2.62 2.96 -12.12
N VAL A 35 2.88 3.82 -13.09
CA VAL A 35 3.88 4.88 -12.94
C VAL A 35 3.34 5.88 -11.92
N ARG A 36 4.10 6.11 -10.86
CA ARG A 36 3.76 7.03 -9.78
C ARG A 36 3.86 8.47 -10.25
N GLN A 37 2.81 9.25 -10.08
CA GLN A 37 2.76 10.64 -10.55
C GLN A 37 3.87 11.52 -9.96
N LYS A 38 4.21 11.34 -8.67
CA LYS A 38 5.19 12.20 -7.99
C LYS A 38 6.66 11.92 -8.37
N THR A 39 7.02 10.67 -8.63
CA THR A 39 8.42 10.23 -8.79
C THR A 39 8.74 9.72 -10.18
N ASN A 40 7.74 9.57 -11.03
CA ASN A 40 7.82 8.94 -12.34
C ASN A 40 8.46 7.53 -12.31
N GLN A 41 8.32 6.83 -11.18
CA GLN A 41 8.81 5.47 -10.98
C GLN A 41 7.66 4.47 -11.02
N MET A 42 7.93 3.28 -11.56
CA MET A 42 6.96 2.18 -11.60
C MET A 42 6.70 1.63 -10.19
N CYS A 43 5.45 1.61 -9.78
CA CYS A 43 4.97 0.82 -8.66
C CYS A 43 4.60 -0.58 -9.15
N ASN A 44 5.15 -1.62 -8.53
CA ASN A 44 4.80 -3.01 -8.80
C ASN A 44 4.17 -3.61 -7.54
N ILE A 45 2.87 -3.80 -7.55
CA ILE A 45 2.10 -4.16 -6.36
C ILE A 45 1.30 -5.42 -6.66
N PRO A 46 1.53 -6.54 -5.95
CA PRO A 46 0.71 -7.74 -6.09
C PRO A 46 -0.70 -7.46 -5.56
N VAL A 47 -1.72 -7.86 -6.32
CA VAL A 47 -3.13 -7.69 -5.93
C VAL A 47 -3.58 -8.93 -5.18
N LEU A 48 -3.39 -8.90 -3.86
CA LEU A 48 -3.80 -9.97 -2.96
C LEU A 48 -5.33 -9.99 -2.78
N SER A 49 -5.84 -10.94 -2.01
CA SER A 49 -7.29 -11.19 -1.85
C SER A 49 -8.11 -9.96 -1.43
N ILE A 50 -7.62 -9.17 -0.48
CA ILE A 50 -8.36 -7.99 0.01
C ILE A 50 -8.43 -6.88 -1.06
N PRO A 51 -7.33 -6.44 -1.70
CA PRO A 51 -7.39 -5.55 -2.86
C PRO A 51 -8.31 -6.08 -3.97
N GLN A 52 -8.26 -7.38 -4.31
CA GLN A 52 -9.15 -7.98 -5.31
C GLN A 52 -10.63 -7.81 -4.95
N ARG A 53 -11.01 -8.09 -3.70
CA ARG A 53 -12.39 -7.90 -3.21
C ARG A 53 -12.83 -6.44 -3.28
N ILE A 54 -11.94 -5.50 -2.96
CA ILE A 54 -12.24 -4.06 -3.06
C ILE A 54 -12.48 -3.68 -4.52
N LEU A 55 -11.60 -4.08 -5.43
CA LEU A 55 -11.76 -3.79 -6.87
C LEU A 55 -13.01 -4.45 -7.44
N GLY A 56 -13.27 -5.70 -7.06
CA GLY A 56 -14.46 -6.46 -7.49
C GLY A 56 -15.78 -5.79 -7.08
N LYS A 57 -15.83 -5.18 -5.89
CA LYS A 57 -17.03 -4.46 -5.40
C LYS A 57 -17.47 -3.31 -6.32
N TYR A 58 -16.53 -2.67 -7.01
CA TYR A 58 -16.81 -1.51 -7.86
C TYR A 58 -16.74 -1.81 -9.36
N LYS A 59 -16.61 -3.10 -9.73
CA LYS A 59 -16.44 -3.54 -11.13
C LYS A 59 -17.53 -3.01 -12.06
N ASP A 60 -18.77 -3.01 -11.60
CA ASP A 60 -19.95 -2.64 -12.38
C ASP A 60 -20.51 -1.27 -11.96
N ASN A 61 -19.73 -0.46 -11.26
CA ASN A 61 -20.13 0.88 -10.86
C ASN A 61 -20.18 1.81 -12.08
N ALA A 62 -21.37 2.35 -12.39
CA ALA A 62 -21.62 3.16 -13.58
C ALA A 62 -20.74 4.42 -13.66
N GLU A 63 -20.47 5.07 -12.51
CA GLU A 63 -19.60 6.26 -12.46
C GLU A 63 -18.14 5.90 -12.77
N CYS A 64 -17.67 4.76 -12.25
CA CYS A 64 -16.33 4.27 -12.52
C CYS A 64 -16.14 3.92 -13.99
N ILE A 65 -17.12 3.23 -14.59
CA ILE A 65 -17.13 2.87 -16.01
C ILE A 65 -17.08 4.13 -16.87
N LYS A 66 -17.95 5.11 -16.60
CA LYS A 66 -18.01 6.37 -17.34
C LYS A 66 -16.70 7.16 -17.28
N LYS A 67 -15.98 7.12 -16.13
CA LYS A 67 -14.71 7.82 -15.92
C LYS A 67 -13.48 7.00 -16.34
N GLY A 68 -13.64 5.72 -16.71
CA GLY A 68 -12.52 4.83 -17.02
C GLY A 68 -11.63 4.48 -15.83
N VAL A 69 -12.14 4.59 -14.60
CA VAL A 69 -11.40 4.30 -13.36
C VAL A 69 -11.94 3.08 -12.64
N LEU A 70 -11.12 2.47 -11.77
CA LEU A 70 -11.54 1.27 -11.02
C LEU A 70 -12.32 1.58 -9.74
N LEU A 71 -12.20 2.80 -9.22
CA LEU A 71 -12.77 3.16 -7.91
C LEU A 71 -13.41 4.55 -7.93
N PRO A 72 -14.56 4.73 -7.24
CA PRO A 72 -15.22 6.02 -7.11
C PRO A 72 -14.54 6.84 -6.00
N VAL A 73 -13.40 7.48 -6.32
CA VAL A 73 -12.62 8.22 -5.34
C VAL A 73 -13.08 9.68 -5.30
N ILE A 74 -13.55 10.13 -4.14
CA ILE A 74 -13.90 11.54 -3.86
C ILE A 74 -12.62 12.41 -3.83
N SER A 75 -12.77 13.73 -3.73
CA SER A 75 -11.61 14.63 -3.65
C SER A 75 -10.77 14.37 -2.38
N ASN A 76 -9.46 14.66 -2.44
CA ASN A 76 -8.56 14.49 -1.29
C ASN A 76 -8.99 15.33 -0.08
N GLN A 77 -9.51 16.53 -0.33
CA GLN A 77 -10.02 17.40 0.72
C GLN A 77 -11.20 16.76 1.46
N ARG A 78 -12.20 16.25 0.72
CA ARG A 78 -13.36 15.55 1.30
C ARG A 78 -12.95 14.27 2.02
N MET A 79 -12.01 13.51 1.45
CA MET A 79 -11.50 12.29 2.08
C MET A 79 -10.85 12.61 3.43
N ASN A 80 -10.00 13.63 3.49
CA ASN A 80 -9.35 14.02 4.74
C ASN A 80 -10.34 14.61 5.77
N ALA A 81 -11.41 15.28 5.33
CA ALA A 81 -12.48 15.74 6.21
C ALA A 81 -13.21 14.56 6.87
N TYR A 82 -13.63 13.55 6.09
CA TYR A 82 -14.25 12.33 6.62
C TYR A 82 -13.31 11.53 7.54
N LEU A 83 -12.00 11.49 7.21
CA LEU A 83 -11.03 10.81 8.07
C LEU A 83 -10.88 11.51 9.43
N LYS A 84 -10.97 12.84 9.47
CA LYS A 84 -10.99 13.60 10.71
C LYS A 84 -12.24 13.27 11.52
N GLU A 85 -13.42 13.32 10.89
CA GLU A 85 -14.68 12.98 11.56
C GLU A 85 -14.66 11.56 12.15
N ILE A 86 -14.18 10.57 11.39
CA ILE A 86 -14.01 9.19 11.86
C ILE A 86 -13.04 9.15 13.06
N ALA A 87 -11.92 9.86 13.00
CA ALA A 87 -10.96 9.91 14.10
C ALA A 87 -11.60 10.49 15.36
N ASP A 88 -12.34 11.58 15.24
CA ASP A 88 -13.05 12.24 16.34
C ASP A 88 -14.09 11.28 16.97
N LEU A 89 -14.91 10.62 16.13
CA LEU A 89 -15.91 9.63 16.59
C LEU A 89 -15.29 8.39 17.26
N CYS A 90 -14.11 7.99 16.85
CA CYS A 90 -13.40 6.83 17.41
C CYS A 90 -12.47 7.19 18.58
N GLY A 91 -12.40 8.43 19.00
CA GLY A 91 -11.48 8.89 20.06
C GLY A 91 -9.99 8.78 19.66
N ILE A 92 -9.69 8.82 18.36
CA ILE A 92 -8.32 8.71 17.85
C ILE A 92 -7.69 10.11 17.83
N ALA A 93 -6.75 10.39 18.74
CA ALA A 93 -6.06 11.67 18.83
C ALA A 93 -5.13 11.95 17.65
N LYS A 94 -4.66 10.92 16.92
CA LYS A 94 -3.81 11.08 15.74
C LYS A 94 -4.59 11.63 14.55
N ARG A 95 -4.00 12.60 13.86
CA ARG A 95 -4.54 13.10 12.59
C ARG A 95 -4.47 12.02 11.52
N LEU A 96 -5.62 11.46 11.14
CA LEU A 96 -5.73 10.54 10.02
C LEU A 96 -5.74 11.31 8.70
N THR A 97 -4.90 10.88 7.76
CA THR A 97 -4.82 11.44 6.41
C THR A 97 -4.59 10.33 5.40
N THR A 98 -4.81 10.62 4.12
CA THR A 98 -4.49 9.67 3.04
C THR A 98 -2.99 9.29 3.00
N HIS A 99 -2.11 10.19 3.47
CA HIS A 99 -0.68 9.92 3.57
C HIS A 99 -0.34 8.93 4.69
N VAL A 100 -1.04 9.01 5.82
CA VAL A 100 -0.91 8.06 6.94
C VAL A 100 -1.24 6.64 6.49
N ALA A 101 -2.23 6.45 5.61
CA ALA A 101 -2.55 5.13 5.06
C ALA A 101 -1.35 4.49 4.34
N ARG A 102 -0.63 5.27 3.54
CA ARG A 102 0.58 4.81 2.86
C ARG A 102 1.72 4.52 3.84
N HIS A 103 1.88 5.34 4.89
CA HIS A 103 2.81 5.07 5.99
C HIS A 103 2.49 3.75 6.67
N THR A 104 1.23 3.52 7.02
CA THR A 104 0.76 2.27 7.63
C THR A 104 1.07 1.06 6.74
N ALA A 105 0.84 1.17 5.42
CA ALA A 105 1.19 0.11 4.50
C ALA A 105 2.69 -0.21 4.55
N ALA A 106 3.55 0.80 4.45
CA ALA A 106 4.99 0.61 4.43
C ALA A 106 5.53 0.02 5.75
N THR A 107 5.04 0.52 6.90
CA THR A 107 5.58 0.14 8.22
C THR A 107 4.92 -1.11 8.80
N VAL A 108 3.60 -1.14 8.86
CA VAL A 108 2.84 -2.19 9.56
C VAL A 108 2.53 -3.37 8.64
N VAL A 109 2.18 -3.10 7.37
CA VAL A 109 1.78 -4.17 6.45
C VAL A 109 2.99 -4.83 5.79
N PHE A 110 4.03 -4.07 5.45
CA PHE A 110 5.18 -4.62 4.73
C PHE A 110 6.36 -4.87 5.65
N LEU A 111 7.00 -3.84 6.20
CA LEU A 111 8.24 -3.99 6.96
C LEU A 111 8.06 -4.82 8.24
N ALA A 112 6.95 -4.67 8.95
CA ALA A 112 6.66 -5.48 10.14
C ALA A 112 6.37 -6.95 9.82
N ASN A 113 6.13 -7.31 8.55
CA ASN A 113 5.93 -8.66 8.05
C ASN A 113 7.08 -9.12 7.14
N ASP A 114 8.29 -8.65 7.39
CA ASP A 114 9.55 -9.10 6.76
C ASP A 114 9.65 -8.88 5.25
N VAL A 115 8.84 -8.00 4.68
CA VAL A 115 9.04 -7.60 3.29
C VAL A 115 10.33 -6.78 3.22
N SER A 116 11.27 -7.21 2.38
CA SER A 116 12.58 -6.55 2.27
C SER A 116 12.44 -5.08 1.87
N MET A 117 13.39 -4.26 2.31
CA MET A 117 13.43 -2.82 2.05
C MET A 117 13.41 -2.52 0.54
N GLU A 118 14.09 -3.34 -0.26
CA GLU A 118 14.14 -3.24 -1.71
C GLU A 118 12.76 -3.48 -2.33
N ASN A 119 12.05 -4.51 -1.87
CA ASN A 119 10.70 -4.81 -2.33
C ASN A 119 9.72 -3.70 -1.93
N VAL A 120 9.80 -3.22 -0.69
CA VAL A 120 8.99 -2.08 -0.23
C VAL A 120 9.28 -0.84 -1.08
N SER A 121 10.55 -0.58 -1.41
CA SER A 121 10.94 0.55 -2.28
C SER A 121 10.29 0.45 -3.66
N LYS A 122 10.28 -0.73 -4.28
CA LYS A 122 9.62 -1.00 -5.57
C LYS A 122 8.10 -0.88 -5.50
N ILE A 123 7.48 -1.41 -4.44
CA ILE A 123 6.03 -1.28 -4.20
C ILE A 123 5.66 0.19 -4.07
N LEU A 124 6.45 0.96 -3.33
CA LEU A 124 6.25 2.38 -3.11
C LEU A 124 6.58 3.25 -4.34
N GLY A 125 7.26 2.72 -5.36
CA GLY A 125 7.75 3.52 -6.49
C GLY A 125 8.69 4.64 -6.03
N HIS A 126 9.66 4.30 -5.20
CA HIS A 126 10.72 5.22 -4.78
C HIS A 126 11.88 5.17 -5.77
N SER A 127 12.41 6.32 -6.14
CA SER A 127 13.59 6.43 -7.02
C SER A 127 14.90 6.08 -6.32
N ASN A 128 14.90 6.12 -4.98
CA ASN A 128 16.06 5.80 -4.15
C ASN A 128 15.58 5.08 -2.87
N ILE A 129 16.30 4.01 -2.50
CA ILE A 129 16.00 3.22 -1.30
C ILE A 129 16.09 4.06 -0.01
N ARG A 130 16.89 5.12 0.02
CA ARG A 130 16.97 6.04 1.16
C ARG A 130 15.60 6.65 1.52
N MET A 131 14.71 6.83 0.53
CA MET A 131 13.34 7.29 0.78
C MET A 131 12.53 6.25 1.55
N THR A 132 12.84 4.96 1.40
CA THR A 132 12.19 3.86 2.12
C THR A 132 12.77 3.71 3.53
N GLN A 133 14.03 4.02 3.74
CA GLN A 133 14.71 3.95 5.05
C GLN A 133 14.03 4.83 6.10
N HIS A 134 13.33 5.91 5.73
CA HIS A 134 12.52 6.70 6.67
C HIS A 134 11.40 5.90 7.34
N TYR A 135 10.98 4.78 6.74
CA TYR A 135 9.97 3.88 7.31
C TYR A 135 10.60 2.76 8.17
N ALA A 136 11.90 2.53 8.01
CA ALA A 136 12.64 1.50 8.74
C ALA A 136 12.99 1.99 10.14
N ARG A 137 12.04 1.90 11.06
CA ARG A 137 12.42 1.82 12.47
C ARG A 137 12.78 0.37 12.73
N VAL A 138 14.04 0.13 13.05
CA VAL A 138 14.46 -1.18 13.56
C VAL A 138 13.72 -1.39 14.88
N LEU A 139 12.78 -2.32 14.89
CA LEU A 139 12.07 -2.70 16.10
C LEU A 139 12.91 -3.78 16.81
N ASP A 140 13.08 -3.67 18.11
CA ASP A 140 13.79 -4.69 18.92
C ASP A 140 13.22 -6.10 18.70
N SER A 141 11.89 -6.19 18.48
CA SER A 141 11.21 -7.44 18.10
C SER A 141 11.69 -8.02 16.77
N SER A 142 12.07 -7.19 15.80
CA SER A 142 12.63 -7.64 14.52
C SER A 142 14.03 -8.22 14.73
N ILE A 143 14.86 -7.55 15.51
CA ILE A 143 16.20 -8.04 15.85
C ILE A 143 16.12 -9.40 16.58
N MET A 144 15.23 -9.51 17.58
CA MET A 144 15.04 -10.75 18.34
C MET A 144 14.59 -11.90 17.45
N ARG A 145 13.69 -11.64 16.52
CA ARG A 145 13.21 -12.65 15.56
C ARG A 145 14.31 -13.11 14.62
N ASP A 146 15.09 -12.18 14.06
CA ASP A 146 16.19 -12.50 13.15
C ASP A 146 17.26 -13.32 13.89
N MET A 147 17.59 -12.96 15.13
CA MET A 147 18.53 -13.71 15.96
C MET A 147 18.01 -15.09 16.35
N ALA A 148 16.72 -15.24 16.63
CA ALA A 148 16.10 -16.54 16.87
C ALA A 148 16.12 -17.46 15.62
N ASN A 149 16.04 -16.89 14.41
CA ASN A 149 16.22 -17.64 13.17
C ASN A 149 17.67 -18.10 12.98
N VAL A 150 18.65 -17.24 13.28
CA VAL A 150 20.08 -17.58 13.26
C VAL A 150 20.35 -18.72 14.23
N GLU A 151 19.91 -18.61 15.48
CA GLU A 151 20.07 -19.65 16.51
C GLU A 151 19.51 -21.00 16.06
N ARG A 152 18.28 -20.99 15.50
CA ARG A 152 17.62 -22.19 14.98
C ARG A 152 18.43 -22.88 13.88
N ASN A 153 19.03 -22.09 12.98
CA ASN A 153 19.87 -22.63 11.90
C ASN A 153 21.16 -23.26 12.44
N PHE A 154 21.74 -22.72 13.52
CA PHE A 154 22.91 -23.31 14.17
C PHE A 154 22.59 -24.58 14.96
N LEU A 155 21.38 -24.71 15.54
CA LEU A 155 20.99 -25.88 16.31
C LEU A 155 20.52 -27.05 15.44
N ASN A 156 20.15 -26.80 14.18
CA ASN A 156 19.65 -27.81 13.24
C ASN A 156 20.66 -28.20 12.14
N GLY A 157 21.89 -27.68 12.18
CA GLY A 157 23.01 -28.03 11.33
C GLY A 157 24.02 -28.85 12.09
#